data_3a76342bcf387ac149abea817c3394cf
#
_entry.id   3a76342bcf387ac149abea817c3394cf
#
_cell.length_a   1.000
_cell.length_b   1.000
_cell.length_c   1.000
_cell.angle_alpha   90.00
_cell.angle_beta   90.00
_cell.angle_gamma   90.00
#
_symmetry.space_group_name_H-M   'P 1'
#
loop_
_entity.id
_entity.type
_entity.pdbx_description
1 polymer ?
#
loop_
_entity_poly.entity_id
_entity_poly.type
_entity_poly.pdbx_seq_one_letter_code
_entity_poly.pdbx_strand_id
1 'polypeptide(L)'
;GAGIAAIVLGGLLAVVVIAGVGFFVVDRIFNADTVTLQTEPLGSTVNAFTPPVSADAPITPVATSGVQNVPAATAGLYGGTLSETSCDKAKLVAYLQANPDLAAAWSGVVGISASQIPAFVAPLTPVLLRSDTAVTNHGYEKGKATAFPSLLQAGTAVLVNQYGAPVVRCYCGNPLTPAPTKIGKLKYKGPTWPTFQPGNFTIIDQSVTVINTFTLVNVVNGEQFERPAGTDGANDVPPAAPAPEPAATAAAPAPAPVPVPVPVPEPVAPQGGRESEAISFAISLIDECTRQALGPATDYVPIADDPDVSFDAYPTGAGPDLYHVTMYVSSTGSSYGWTVNVNTGSVTAADEGSAGIEMECPGVFD
;
A
#
# COMPACT_ATOMS: atom_id res chain seq x y z
N GLY A 1 -2.72 9.75 -51.75
CA GLY A 1 -3.14 10.97 -51.11
C GLY A 1 -4.37 10.70 -50.24
N ALA A 2 -4.22 10.57 -48.95
CA ALA A 2 -5.34 10.55 -48.03
C ALA A 2 -5.14 11.69 -47.03
N GLY A 3 -6.06 12.65 -47.07
CA GLY A 3 -6.03 13.85 -46.28
C GLY A 3 -6.34 13.56 -44.81
N ILE A 4 -5.53 14.15 -43.97
CA ILE A 4 -5.75 14.19 -42.51
C ILE A 4 -6.65 15.39 -42.24
N ALA A 5 -7.87 15.15 -41.78
CA ALA A 5 -8.71 16.19 -41.22
C ALA A 5 -8.48 16.23 -39.72
N ALA A 6 -7.86 17.30 -39.24
CA ALA A 6 -7.74 17.57 -37.80
C ALA A 6 -9.07 18.21 -37.32
N ILE A 7 -9.73 17.53 -36.36
CA ILE A 7 -10.77 18.14 -35.56
C ILE A 7 -10.18 18.37 -34.16
N VAL A 8 -9.91 19.65 -33.89
CA VAL A 8 -9.57 20.12 -32.54
C VAL A 8 -10.87 20.30 -31.75
N LEU A 9 -11.09 19.45 -30.77
CA LEU A 9 -12.04 19.68 -29.69
C LEU A 9 -11.37 19.26 -28.39
N GLY A 10 -11.27 20.21 -27.48
CA GLY A 10 -10.49 20.16 -26.28
C GLY A 10 -10.80 18.98 -25.37
N GLY A 11 -9.74 18.38 -24.85
CA GLY A 11 -9.75 17.31 -23.84
C GLY A 11 -8.66 16.30 -24.14
N LEU A 12 -7.57 16.45 -23.47
CA LEU A 12 -6.36 15.63 -23.37
C LEU A 12 -6.38 14.29 -24.11
N LEU A 13 -5.51 14.21 -25.07
CA LEU A 13 -5.18 12.99 -25.80
C LEU A 13 -4.01 12.33 -25.08
N ALA A 14 -4.26 11.21 -24.38
CA ALA A 14 -3.18 10.35 -23.94
C ALA A 14 -2.58 9.62 -25.13
N VAL A 15 -1.28 9.72 -25.31
CA VAL A 15 -0.53 9.04 -26.38
C VAL A 15 -0.36 7.57 -26.03
N VAL A 16 -0.83 6.71 -26.91
CA VAL A 16 -0.63 5.26 -26.85
C VAL A 16 0.68 4.93 -27.55
N VAL A 17 1.64 4.37 -26.85
CA VAL A 17 2.78 3.67 -27.45
C VAL A 17 2.50 2.18 -27.44
N ILE A 18 2.51 1.59 -28.61
CA ILE A 18 2.21 0.18 -28.85
C ILE A 18 3.50 -0.63 -28.69
N ALA A 19 3.53 -1.52 -27.72
CA ALA A 19 4.27 -2.76 -27.80
C ALA A 19 3.42 -3.83 -27.09
N GLY A 20 2.71 -4.54 -27.89
CA GLY A 20 2.04 -5.82 -27.75
C GLY A 20 1.82 -6.40 -26.34
N VAL A 21 0.92 -5.83 -25.55
CA VAL A 21 0.02 -6.50 -24.58
C VAL A 21 -0.99 -5.45 -24.12
N GLY A 22 -2.27 -5.85 -24.03
CA GLY A 22 -3.42 -4.99 -23.92
C GLY A 22 -3.35 -3.89 -22.86
N PHE A 23 -3.23 -2.66 -23.29
CA PHE A 23 -3.43 -1.50 -22.45
C PHE A 23 -4.94 -1.25 -22.28
N PHE A 24 -5.40 -1.40 -21.05
CA PHE A 24 -6.74 -1.02 -20.66
C PHE A 24 -6.84 0.49 -20.53
N VAL A 25 -7.92 1.05 -21.10
CA VAL A 25 -8.33 2.44 -20.92
C VAL A 25 -8.80 2.60 -19.46
N VAL A 26 -7.88 2.87 -18.56
CA VAL A 26 -8.16 3.16 -17.15
C VAL A 26 -8.65 4.61 -16.97
N ASP A 27 -8.31 5.49 -17.92
CA ASP A 27 -8.50 6.95 -17.83
C ASP A 27 -9.96 7.45 -17.75
N ARG A 28 -10.94 6.66 -18.16
CA ARG A 28 -12.34 7.13 -18.14
C ARG A 28 -13.12 6.85 -16.86
N ILE A 29 -12.61 5.99 -15.99
CA ILE A 29 -13.29 5.66 -14.72
C ILE A 29 -12.91 6.66 -13.63
N PHE A 30 -11.74 7.26 -13.71
CA PHE A 30 -11.15 8.07 -12.62
C PHE A 30 -11.21 9.59 -12.80
N ASN A 31 -11.66 10.09 -13.95
CA ASN A 31 -11.84 11.53 -14.20
C ASN A 31 -13.29 12.01 -14.13
N ALA A 32 -14.19 11.22 -13.57
CA ALA A 32 -15.57 11.67 -13.38
C ALA A 32 -15.68 12.48 -12.09
N ASP A 33 -16.35 13.65 -12.15
CA ASP A 33 -16.75 14.42 -10.96
C ASP A 33 -17.58 13.61 -9.94
N THR A 34 -17.93 12.37 -10.29
CA THR A 34 -18.72 11.46 -9.48
C THR A 34 -18.16 10.05 -9.55
N VAL A 35 -17.67 9.53 -8.42
CA VAL A 35 -17.25 8.12 -8.26
C VAL A 35 -18.44 7.31 -7.77
N THR A 36 -18.74 6.21 -8.46
CA THR A 36 -19.76 5.24 -8.01
C THR A 36 -19.09 4.05 -7.36
N LEU A 37 -19.23 3.91 -6.04
CA LEU A 37 -18.74 2.76 -5.28
C LEU A 37 -19.78 1.64 -5.31
N GLN A 38 -19.38 0.45 -5.75
CA GLN A 38 -20.16 -0.77 -5.59
C GLN A 38 -20.09 -1.19 -4.12
N THR A 39 -21.22 -1.19 -3.42
CA THR A 39 -21.28 -1.69 -2.03
C THR A 39 -21.28 -3.20 -2.01
N GLU A 40 -20.40 -3.77 -1.22
CA GLU A 40 -20.21 -5.22 -1.10
C GLU A 40 -20.29 -5.67 0.37
N PRO A 41 -21.50 -6.04 0.85
CA PRO A 41 -21.69 -6.62 2.17
C PRO A 41 -20.93 -7.94 2.35
N LEU A 42 -20.78 -8.37 3.61
CA LEU A 42 -20.23 -9.68 3.94
C LEU A 42 -21.02 -10.79 3.23
N GLY A 43 -20.30 -11.81 2.76
CA GLY A 43 -20.90 -12.94 2.07
C GLY A 43 -21.55 -12.62 0.72
N SER A 44 -21.30 -11.43 0.16
CA SER A 44 -21.78 -11.06 -1.17
C SER A 44 -20.66 -10.55 -2.06
N THR A 45 -20.81 -10.71 -3.35
CA THR A 45 -19.84 -10.23 -4.35
C THR A 45 -20.48 -10.03 -5.70
N VAL A 46 -19.81 -9.26 -6.54
CA VAL A 46 -20.16 -9.10 -7.95
C VAL A 46 -19.11 -9.82 -8.80
N ASN A 47 -19.56 -10.72 -9.67
CA ASN A 47 -18.71 -11.39 -10.68
C ASN A 47 -17.48 -12.09 -10.07
N ALA A 48 -17.71 -13.09 -9.19
CA ALA A 48 -16.65 -13.84 -8.51
C ALA A 48 -15.70 -14.57 -9.48
N PHE A 49 -14.42 -14.56 -9.17
CA PHE A 49 -13.41 -15.42 -9.82
C PHE A 49 -13.46 -16.84 -9.31
N THR A 50 -13.76 -17.03 -8.02
CA THR A 50 -13.81 -18.36 -7.41
C THR A 50 -15.09 -18.53 -6.58
N PRO A 51 -15.52 -19.76 -6.32
CA PRO A 51 -16.38 -20.04 -5.17
C PRO A 51 -15.69 -19.55 -3.88
N PRO A 52 -16.42 -19.35 -2.77
CA PRO A 52 -15.83 -18.89 -1.53
C PRO A 52 -14.65 -19.77 -1.08
N VAL A 53 -13.47 -19.15 -0.97
CA VAL A 53 -12.27 -19.81 -0.42
C VAL A 53 -12.14 -19.56 1.07
N SER A 54 -12.93 -18.63 1.62
CA SER A 54 -13.15 -18.45 3.05
C SER A 54 -14.47 -17.73 3.30
N ALA A 55 -14.84 -17.58 4.55
CA ALA A 55 -15.98 -16.76 4.98
C ALA A 55 -15.49 -15.41 5.49
N ASP A 56 -16.24 -14.35 5.15
CA ASP A 56 -16.14 -13.08 5.87
C ASP A 56 -16.63 -13.24 7.33
N ALA A 57 -16.14 -12.42 8.24
CA ALA A 57 -16.49 -12.50 9.65
C ALA A 57 -17.27 -11.25 10.08
N PRO A 58 -18.48 -11.37 10.66
CA PRO A 58 -19.15 -10.23 11.26
C PRO A 58 -18.35 -9.75 12.48
N ILE A 59 -17.99 -8.49 12.48
CA ILE A 59 -17.23 -7.84 13.55
C ILE A 59 -17.91 -6.55 14.01
N THR A 60 -17.51 -6.02 15.15
CA THR A 60 -17.80 -4.63 15.50
C THR A 60 -16.87 -3.73 14.72
N PRO A 61 -17.37 -2.91 13.76
CA PRO A 61 -16.52 -2.08 12.95
C PRO A 61 -15.87 -0.95 13.76
N VAL A 62 -14.66 -0.56 13.37
CA VAL A 62 -14.07 0.70 13.79
C VAL A 62 -14.78 1.81 13.06
N ALA A 63 -15.36 2.74 13.83
CA ALA A 63 -16.06 3.89 13.26
C ALA A 63 -15.07 4.83 12.58
N THR A 64 -15.41 5.25 11.36
CA THR A 64 -14.69 6.29 10.62
C THR A 64 -15.53 7.56 10.55
N SER A 65 -14.89 8.72 10.53
CA SER A 65 -15.55 10.01 10.31
C SER A 65 -15.02 10.62 9.02
N GLY A 66 -15.85 10.60 7.98
CA GLY A 66 -15.43 10.97 6.64
C GLY A 66 -14.56 9.90 5.97
N VAL A 67 -13.99 10.25 4.83
CA VAL A 67 -12.99 9.44 4.14
C VAL A 67 -11.66 9.59 4.86
N GLN A 68 -11.07 8.48 5.27
CA GLN A 68 -9.80 8.45 6.01
C GLN A 68 -8.74 7.72 5.18
N ASN A 69 -7.67 8.42 4.84
CA ASN A 69 -6.46 7.77 4.34
C ASN A 69 -5.66 7.26 5.54
N VAL A 70 -5.37 5.96 5.58
CA VAL A 70 -4.69 5.32 6.70
C VAL A 70 -3.49 4.54 6.18
N PRO A 71 -2.27 4.84 6.69
CA PRO A 71 -1.08 4.09 6.31
C PRO A 71 -1.21 2.60 6.63
N ALA A 72 -0.84 1.74 5.70
CA ALA A 72 -0.99 0.28 5.81
C ALA A 72 -0.20 -0.34 6.98
N ALA A 73 0.86 0.33 7.44
CA ALA A 73 1.66 -0.08 8.60
C ALA A 73 1.04 0.31 9.97
N THR A 74 -0.14 0.97 9.97
CA THR A 74 -0.79 1.38 11.21
C THR A 74 -1.17 0.17 12.06
N ALA A 75 -0.67 0.12 13.28
CA ALA A 75 -0.99 -0.93 14.24
C ALA A 75 -2.51 -1.01 14.47
N GLY A 76 -3.06 -2.22 14.35
CA GLY A 76 -4.48 -2.45 14.51
C GLY A 76 -5.37 -1.93 13.37
N LEU A 77 -4.81 -1.53 12.23
CA LEU A 77 -5.59 -1.25 11.01
C LEU A 77 -6.40 -2.48 10.60
N TYR A 78 -5.76 -3.63 10.67
CA TYR A 78 -6.34 -4.92 10.35
C TYR A 78 -6.71 -5.70 11.60
N GLY A 79 -7.66 -6.61 11.44
CA GLY A 79 -8.04 -7.61 12.42
C GLY A 79 -7.74 -9.03 11.94
N GLY A 80 -8.00 -9.96 12.84
CA GLY A 80 -7.89 -11.40 12.60
C GLY A 80 -8.27 -12.17 13.84
N THR A 81 -8.18 -13.50 13.79
CA THR A 81 -8.28 -14.36 14.98
C THR A 81 -6.89 -14.91 15.25
N LEU A 82 -6.44 -14.82 16.48
CA LEU A 82 -5.12 -15.34 16.90
C LEU A 82 -4.97 -16.81 16.53
N SER A 83 -3.89 -17.17 15.90
CA SER A 83 -3.53 -18.51 15.42
C SER A 83 -4.49 -19.12 14.39
N GLU A 84 -5.34 -18.30 13.75
CA GLU A 84 -6.28 -18.75 12.71
C GLU A 84 -6.09 -17.96 11.43
N THR A 85 -6.33 -18.62 10.28
CA THR A 85 -6.36 -17.95 8.99
C THR A 85 -7.77 -17.46 8.65
N SER A 86 -7.87 -16.29 8.05
CA SER A 86 -9.12 -15.76 7.49
C SER A 86 -9.27 -16.06 6.00
N CYS A 87 -8.28 -16.72 5.36
CA CYS A 87 -8.28 -16.99 3.93
C CYS A 87 -7.49 -18.26 3.58
N ASP A 88 -8.09 -19.16 2.85
CA ASP A 88 -7.44 -20.38 2.37
C ASP A 88 -6.71 -20.12 1.04
N LYS A 89 -5.42 -19.77 1.14
CA LYS A 89 -4.54 -19.51 0.00
C LYS A 89 -4.40 -20.74 -0.91
N ALA A 90 -4.33 -21.94 -0.32
CA ALA A 90 -4.16 -23.18 -1.09
C ALA A 90 -5.41 -23.46 -1.95
N LYS A 91 -6.60 -23.27 -1.39
CA LYS A 91 -7.86 -23.42 -2.12
C LYS A 91 -8.00 -22.40 -3.26
N LEU A 92 -7.61 -21.14 -3.03
CA LEU A 92 -7.56 -20.10 -4.07
C LEU A 92 -6.67 -20.52 -5.24
N VAL A 93 -5.43 -20.89 -4.94
CA VAL A 93 -4.44 -21.30 -5.95
C VAL A 93 -4.90 -22.53 -6.72
N ALA A 94 -5.37 -23.57 -6.00
CA ALA A 94 -5.85 -24.81 -6.64
C ALA A 94 -7.03 -24.55 -7.59
N TYR A 95 -7.96 -23.68 -7.19
CA TYR A 95 -9.09 -23.35 -8.05
C TYR A 95 -8.66 -22.60 -9.32
N LEU A 96 -7.78 -21.58 -9.20
CA LEU A 96 -7.27 -20.85 -10.35
C LEU A 96 -6.45 -21.77 -11.29
N GLN A 97 -5.60 -22.65 -10.75
CA GLN A 97 -4.84 -23.60 -11.54
C GLN A 97 -5.73 -24.59 -12.31
N ALA A 98 -6.87 -24.97 -11.73
CA ALA A 98 -7.85 -25.84 -12.38
C ALA A 98 -8.69 -25.12 -13.47
N ASN A 99 -8.64 -23.79 -13.54
CA ASN A 99 -9.43 -22.98 -14.45
C ASN A 99 -8.55 -21.98 -15.23
N PRO A 100 -7.88 -22.41 -16.31
CA PRO A 100 -6.87 -21.61 -17.03
C PRO A 100 -7.36 -20.25 -17.52
N ASP A 101 -8.59 -20.14 -17.98
CA ASP A 101 -9.17 -18.87 -18.46
C ASP A 101 -9.34 -17.87 -17.32
N LEU A 102 -9.77 -18.35 -16.14
CA LEU A 102 -9.84 -17.53 -14.93
C LEU A 102 -8.44 -17.14 -14.47
N ALA A 103 -7.48 -18.06 -14.47
CA ALA A 103 -6.10 -17.81 -14.08
C ALA A 103 -5.45 -16.75 -14.98
N ALA A 104 -5.66 -16.81 -16.30
CA ALA A 104 -5.14 -15.82 -17.25
C ALA A 104 -5.73 -14.42 -17.01
N ALA A 105 -7.04 -14.32 -16.79
CA ALA A 105 -7.69 -13.04 -16.50
C ALA A 105 -7.27 -12.49 -15.14
N TRP A 106 -7.14 -13.34 -14.11
CA TRP A 106 -6.74 -13.01 -12.76
C TRP A 106 -5.29 -12.47 -12.71
N SER A 107 -4.37 -13.24 -13.29
CA SER A 107 -2.94 -12.92 -13.33
C SER A 107 -2.66 -11.63 -14.10
N GLY A 108 -3.45 -11.35 -15.14
CA GLY A 108 -3.38 -10.09 -15.89
C GLY A 108 -3.69 -8.85 -15.05
N VAL A 109 -4.53 -8.96 -14.01
CA VAL A 109 -4.81 -7.82 -13.10
C VAL A 109 -3.61 -7.49 -12.23
N VAL A 110 -2.92 -8.51 -11.72
CA VAL A 110 -1.78 -8.34 -10.81
C VAL A 110 -0.42 -8.31 -11.53
N GLY A 111 -0.44 -8.27 -12.87
CA GLY A 111 0.76 -8.06 -13.68
C GLY A 111 1.74 -9.25 -13.74
N ILE A 112 1.26 -10.48 -13.55
CA ILE A 112 2.09 -11.71 -13.57
C ILE A 112 1.61 -12.70 -14.63
N SER A 113 2.38 -13.75 -14.89
CA SER A 113 1.89 -14.90 -15.66
C SER A 113 1.03 -15.83 -14.79
N ALA A 114 0.11 -16.59 -15.41
CA ALA A 114 -0.73 -17.54 -14.68
C ALA A 114 0.09 -18.62 -13.91
N SER A 115 1.26 -19.00 -14.43
CA SER A 115 2.17 -19.93 -13.75
C SER A 115 2.79 -19.37 -12.47
N GLN A 116 2.84 -18.06 -12.31
CA GLN A 116 3.38 -17.38 -11.13
C GLN A 116 2.35 -17.17 -10.01
N ILE A 117 1.06 -17.49 -10.23
CA ILE A 117 0.01 -17.34 -9.21
C ILE A 117 0.39 -17.98 -7.85
N PRO A 118 0.91 -19.22 -7.79
CA PRO A 118 1.31 -19.80 -6.51
C PRO A 118 2.39 -18.99 -5.78
N ALA A 119 3.41 -18.54 -6.50
CA ALA A 119 4.50 -17.74 -5.95
C ALA A 119 4.04 -16.35 -5.51
N PHE A 120 3.08 -15.75 -6.22
CA PHE A 120 2.48 -14.47 -5.86
C PHE A 120 1.61 -14.58 -4.59
N VAL A 121 0.79 -15.63 -4.49
CA VAL A 121 -0.16 -15.80 -3.37
C VAL A 121 0.54 -16.27 -2.09
N ALA A 122 1.63 -17.05 -2.19
CA ALA A 122 2.32 -17.63 -1.04
C ALA A 122 2.72 -16.59 0.05
N PRO A 123 3.35 -15.44 -0.29
CA PRO A 123 3.78 -14.45 0.69
C PRO A 123 2.68 -13.50 1.16
N LEU A 124 1.44 -13.65 0.69
CA LEU A 124 0.34 -12.79 1.12
C LEU A 124 -0.10 -13.15 2.54
N THR A 125 -0.54 -12.14 3.30
CA THR A 125 -0.98 -12.29 4.69
C THR A 125 -2.51 -12.19 4.78
N PRO A 126 -3.22 -13.18 5.32
CA PRO A 126 -4.66 -13.12 5.52
C PRO A 126 -5.00 -12.24 6.72
N VAL A 127 -5.91 -11.28 6.51
CA VAL A 127 -6.41 -10.35 7.53
C VAL A 127 -7.90 -10.06 7.34
N LEU A 128 -8.51 -9.41 8.32
CA LEU A 128 -9.86 -8.86 8.26
C LEU A 128 -9.82 -7.34 8.21
N LEU A 129 -10.62 -6.73 7.35
CA LEU A 129 -10.82 -5.28 7.35
C LEU A 129 -11.61 -4.88 8.60
N ARG A 130 -11.12 -3.89 9.38
CA ARG A 130 -11.79 -3.44 10.62
C ARG A 130 -12.74 -2.27 10.42
N SER A 131 -12.66 -1.59 9.31
CA SER A 131 -13.57 -0.52 8.88
C SER A 131 -14.07 -0.79 7.47
N ASP A 132 -15.15 -0.14 7.09
CA ASP A 132 -15.57 -0.13 5.68
C ASP A 132 -14.45 0.45 4.84
N THR A 133 -14.01 -0.27 3.81
CA THR A 133 -12.77 0.04 3.10
C THR A 133 -13.01 0.14 1.60
N ALA A 134 -12.56 1.24 1.01
CA ALA A 134 -12.62 1.41 -0.44
C ALA A 134 -11.41 0.73 -1.12
N VAL A 135 -11.69 0.10 -2.25
CA VAL A 135 -10.71 -0.56 -3.12
C VAL A 135 -11.18 -0.47 -4.57
N THR A 136 -10.32 -0.83 -5.52
CA THR A 136 -10.77 -1.23 -6.85
C THR A 136 -10.87 -2.75 -6.90
N ASN A 137 -12.08 -3.27 -7.03
CA ASN A 137 -12.34 -4.71 -7.18
C ASN A 137 -12.34 -5.10 -8.66
N HIS A 138 -11.88 -6.30 -8.97
CA HIS A 138 -11.89 -6.83 -10.34
C HIS A 138 -12.70 -8.11 -10.35
N GLY A 139 -13.92 -8.03 -10.91
CA GLY A 139 -14.77 -9.20 -11.11
C GLY A 139 -14.50 -9.89 -12.45
N TYR A 140 -14.86 -11.17 -12.57
CA TYR A 140 -14.76 -11.92 -13.82
C TYR A 140 -16.08 -11.89 -14.60
N GLU A 141 -16.08 -11.28 -15.76
CA GLU A 141 -17.26 -11.22 -16.62
C GLU A 141 -16.89 -11.44 -18.09
N LYS A 142 -17.61 -12.34 -18.77
CA LYS A 142 -17.44 -12.60 -20.22
C LYS A 142 -15.99 -12.89 -20.63
N GLY A 143 -15.29 -13.68 -19.84
CA GLY A 143 -13.91 -14.08 -20.12
C GLY A 143 -12.83 -13.06 -19.75
N LYS A 144 -13.17 -11.98 -19.03
CA LYS A 144 -12.24 -10.90 -18.69
C LYS A 144 -12.41 -10.45 -17.25
N ALA A 145 -11.33 -9.93 -16.69
CA ALA A 145 -11.38 -9.13 -15.47
C ALA A 145 -11.99 -7.74 -15.78
N THR A 146 -12.92 -7.30 -14.94
CA THR A 146 -13.58 -6.00 -15.08
C THR A 146 -13.42 -5.22 -13.79
N ALA A 147 -12.71 -4.09 -13.86
CA ALA A 147 -12.46 -3.21 -12.72
C ALA A 147 -13.68 -2.36 -12.35
N PHE A 148 -13.96 -2.23 -11.07
CA PHE A 148 -14.95 -1.30 -10.54
C PHE A 148 -14.57 -0.82 -9.15
N PRO A 149 -14.74 0.49 -8.84
CA PRO A 149 -14.57 0.99 -7.49
C PRO A 149 -15.56 0.31 -6.54
N SER A 150 -15.07 -0.16 -5.40
CA SER A 150 -15.86 -0.95 -4.45
C SER A 150 -15.68 -0.45 -3.03
N LEU A 151 -16.73 -0.56 -2.23
CA LEU A 151 -16.68 -0.38 -0.79
C LEU A 151 -16.96 -1.72 -0.12
N LEU A 152 -15.95 -2.29 0.50
CA LEU A 152 -16.02 -3.55 1.22
C LEU A 152 -16.45 -3.28 2.66
N GLN A 153 -17.44 -4.03 3.16
CA GLN A 153 -17.88 -3.96 4.55
C GLN A 153 -16.77 -4.40 5.51
N ALA A 154 -16.69 -3.76 6.68
CA ALA A 154 -15.87 -4.22 7.79
C ALA A 154 -16.16 -5.70 8.13
N GLY A 155 -15.11 -6.49 8.37
CA GLY A 155 -15.21 -7.94 8.51
C GLY A 155 -14.91 -8.71 7.22
N THR A 156 -14.73 -8.02 6.09
CA THR A 156 -14.29 -8.68 4.84
C THR A 156 -12.89 -9.26 5.00
N ALA A 157 -12.75 -10.54 4.67
CA ALA A 157 -11.46 -11.23 4.64
C ALA A 157 -10.69 -10.87 3.35
N VAL A 158 -9.46 -10.43 3.50
CA VAL A 158 -8.55 -10.09 2.39
C VAL A 158 -7.16 -10.68 2.60
N LEU A 159 -6.44 -10.86 1.49
CA LEU A 159 -5.01 -11.07 1.51
C LEU A 159 -4.32 -9.74 1.24
N VAL A 160 -3.37 -9.38 2.11
CA VAL A 160 -2.54 -8.18 1.94
C VAL A 160 -1.13 -8.57 1.51
N ASN A 161 -0.49 -7.73 0.69
CA ASN A 161 0.90 -7.92 0.29
C ASN A 161 1.88 -7.44 1.39
N GLN A 162 3.17 -7.58 1.15
CA GLN A 162 4.22 -7.14 2.08
C GLN A 162 4.25 -5.63 2.35
N TYR A 163 3.54 -4.84 1.57
CA TYR A 163 3.38 -3.39 1.77
C TYR A 163 2.04 -3.05 2.43
N GLY A 164 1.28 -4.06 2.83
CA GLY A 164 0.00 -3.94 3.51
C GLY A 164 -1.19 -3.60 2.62
N ALA A 165 -1.02 -3.51 1.30
CA ALA A 165 -2.16 -3.27 0.42
C ALA A 165 -3.04 -4.53 0.28
N PRO A 166 -4.37 -4.44 0.37
CA PRO A 166 -5.27 -5.52 0.02
C PRO A 166 -5.17 -5.85 -1.47
N VAL A 167 -4.84 -7.10 -1.79
CA VAL A 167 -4.64 -7.55 -3.18
C VAL A 167 -5.55 -8.70 -3.61
N VAL A 168 -6.25 -9.36 -2.67
CA VAL A 168 -7.26 -10.38 -2.97
C VAL A 168 -8.39 -10.28 -1.96
N ARG A 169 -9.63 -10.36 -2.43
CA ARG A 169 -10.81 -10.58 -1.60
C ARG A 169 -11.08 -12.07 -1.47
N CYS A 170 -10.99 -12.61 -0.26
CA CYS A 170 -11.02 -14.07 -0.05
C CYS A 170 -12.36 -14.72 -0.33
N TYR A 171 -13.49 -14.04 -0.05
CA TYR A 171 -14.82 -14.62 -0.31
C TYR A 171 -15.05 -15.03 -1.76
N CYS A 172 -14.51 -14.29 -2.71
CA CYS A 172 -14.77 -14.49 -4.14
C CYS A 172 -13.50 -14.72 -4.98
N GLY A 173 -12.32 -14.69 -4.37
CA GLY A 173 -11.04 -14.77 -5.07
C GLY A 173 -10.73 -13.61 -6.02
N ASN A 174 -11.48 -12.50 -5.95
CA ASN A 174 -11.28 -11.36 -6.83
C ASN A 174 -9.97 -10.64 -6.49
N PRO A 175 -9.13 -10.35 -7.49
CA PRO A 175 -7.97 -9.49 -7.28
C PRO A 175 -8.42 -8.06 -7.00
N LEU A 176 -7.69 -7.41 -6.09
CA LEU A 176 -7.91 -6.03 -5.68
C LEU A 176 -6.71 -5.16 -6.07
N THR A 177 -6.99 -3.90 -6.37
CA THR A 177 -5.98 -2.86 -6.53
C THR A 177 -6.37 -1.63 -5.69
N PRO A 178 -5.49 -0.64 -5.50
CA PRO A 178 -5.80 0.54 -4.71
C PRO A 178 -7.10 1.23 -5.11
N ALA A 179 -7.73 1.89 -4.15
CA ALA A 179 -8.90 2.72 -4.40
C ALA A 179 -8.58 3.87 -5.36
N PRO A 180 -9.58 4.42 -6.07
CA PRO A 180 -9.38 5.64 -6.86
C PRO A 180 -8.86 6.78 -6.00
N THR A 181 -7.80 7.45 -6.44
CA THR A 181 -7.15 8.54 -5.71
C THR A 181 -7.96 9.84 -5.69
N LYS A 182 -8.77 10.08 -6.73
CA LYS A 182 -9.64 11.27 -6.82
C LYS A 182 -11.07 10.89 -6.44
N ILE A 183 -11.46 11.20 -5.22
CA ILE A 183 -12.83 11.00 -4.74
C ILE A 183 -13.57 12.31 -4.83
N GLY A 184 -14.33 12.47 -5.93
CA GLY A 184 -15.29 13.59 -6.11
C GLY A 184 -16.62 13.33 -5.38
N LYS A 185 -17.74 13.62 -6.02
CA LYS A 185 -19.06 13.26 -5.49
C LYS A 185 -19.21 11.74 -5.46
N LEU A 186 -19.64 11.22 -4.30
CA LEU A 186 -19.83 9.79 -4.11
C LEU A 186 -21.27 9.38 -4.46
N LYS A 187 -21.41 8.29 -5.17
CA LYS A 187 -22.64 7.51 -5.34
C LYS A 187 -22.37 6.08 -4.91
N TYR A 188 -23.41 5.40 -4.47
CA TYR A 188 -23.35 4.01 -4.03
C TYR A 188 -24.32 3.18 -4.85
N LYS A 189 -23.89 1.97 -5.21
CA LYS A 189 -24.68 1.00 -5.97
C LYS A 189 -24.58 -0.37 -5.31
N GLY A 190 -25.71 -1.02 -5.06
CA GLY A 190 -25.79 -2.33 -4.45
C GLY A 190 -26.44 -2.32 -3.07
N PRO A 191 -26.50 -3.48 -2.40
CA PRO A 191 -27.06 -3.59 -1.06
C PRO A 191 -26.14 -2.94 -0.03
N THR A 192 -26.72 -2.42 1.05
CA THR A 192 -25.98 -1.85 2.19
C THR A 192 -26.17 -2.72 3.43
N TRP A 193 -25.43 -2.43 4.49
CA TRP A 193 -25.47 -3.12 5.78
C TRP A 193 -25.90 -2.16 6.90
N PRO A 194 -26.34 -2.65 8.07
CA PRO A 194 -26.90 -1.80 9.12
C PRO A 194 -26.00 -0.69 9.64
N THR A 195 -24.68 -0.89 9.62
CA THR A 195 -23.69 0.11 10.06
C THR A 195 -23.16 0.98 8.93
N PHE A 196 -23.64 0.79 7.68
CA PHE A 196 -23.22 1.56 6.54
C PHE A 196 -23.54 3.05 6.71
N GLN A 197 -22.53 3.89 6.53
CA GLN A 197 -22.67 5.34 6.54
C GLN A 197 -22.04 5.94 5.29
N PRO A 198 -22.80 6.56 4.40
CA PRO A 198 -22.27 7.21 3.20
C PRO A 198 -21.18 8.23 3.55
N GLY A 199 -20.04 8.13 2.87
CA GLY A 199 -18.91 9.03 3.07
C GLY A 199 -17.99 8.69 4.24
N ASN A 200 -18.28 7.65 5.03
CA ASN A 200 -17.46 7.22 6.15
C ASN A 200 -16.79 5.89 5.80
N PHE A 201 -15.53 5.92 5.40
CA PHE A 201 -14.75 4.72 5.07
C PHE A 201 -13.24 4.99 5.06
N THR A 202 -12.48 3.93 5.03
CA THR A 202 -11.01 3.95 4.96
C THR A 202 -10.53 3.72 3.53
N ILE A 203 -9.50 4.45 3.14
CA ILE A 203 -8.60 4.15 2.03
C ILE A 203 -7.28 3.76 2.65
N ILE A 204 -6.72 2.64 2.24
CA ILE A 204 -5.46 2.14 2.76
C ILE A 204 -4.34 2.63 1.86
N ASP A 205 -3.49 3.47 2.43
CA ASP A 205 -2.28 3.93 1.77
C ASP A 205 -1.19 2.86 1.94
N GLN A 206 -0.75 2.29 0.83
CA GLN A 206 0.28 1.26 0.82
C GLN A 206 1.56 1.79 1.47
N SER A 207 2.21 0.95 2.29
CA SER A 207 3.53 1.28 2.85
C SER A 207 4.59 1.31 1.73
N VAL A 208 5.50 2.25 1.82
CA VAL A 208 6.68 2.32 0.95
C VAL A 208 7.78 1.36 1.40
N THR A 209 7.69 0.84 2.63
CA THR A 209 8.62 -0.14 3.18
C THR A 209 7.95 -1.49 3.40
N VAL A 210 8.75 -2.55 3.33
CA VAL A 210 8.27 -3.91 3.64
C VAL A 210 7.84 -4.00 5.10
N ILE A 211 6.62 -4.45 5.31
CA ILE A 211 6.07 -4.77 6.63
C ILE A 211 6.41 -6.22 6.93
N ASN A 212 7.30 -6.44 7.87
CA ASN A 212 7.71 -7.79 8.26
C ASN A 212 6.71 -8.42 9.26
N THR A 213 5.97 -7.59 9.99
CA THR A 213 5.01 -8.04 11.01
C THR A 213 3.83 -7.09 11.06
N PHE A 214 2.62 -7.63 11.01
CA PHE A 214 1.38 -6.88 11.16
C PHE A 214 0.91 -6.95 12.61
N THR A 215 0.69 -5.80 13.26
CA THR A 215 -0.03 -5.73 14.54
C THR A 215 -1.53 -5.78 14.24
N LEU A 216 -2.14 -6.93 14.47
CA LEU A 216 -3.56 -7.18 14.26
C LEU A 216 -4.35 -7.01 15.55
N VAL A 217 -5.66 -6.77 15.44
CA VAL A 217 -6.58 -6.84 16.58
C VAL A 217 -7.39 -8.13 16.47
N ASN A 218 -7.37 -8.93 17.51
CA ASN A 218 -8.19 -10.12 17.62
C ASN A 218 -9.67 -9.70 17.68
N VAL A 219 -10.41 -10.06 16.65
CA VAL A 219 -11.81 -9.65 16.50
C VAL A 219 -12.75 -10.30 17.52
N VAL A 220 -12.28 -11.32 18.26
CA VAL A 220 -13.04 -12.02 19.30
C VAL A 220 -12.99 -11.30 20.65
N ASN A 221 -11.80 -10.81 21.05
CA ASN A 221 -11.58 -10.25 22.38
C ASN A 221 -11.02 -8.81 22.38
N GLY A 222 -10.67 -8.26 21.22
CA GLY A 222 -10.13 -6.90 21.06
C GLY A 222 -8.66 -6.74 21.40
N GLU A 223 -7.96 -7.82 21.82
CA GLU A 223 -6.53 -7.77 22.13
C GLU A 223 -5.68 -7.68 20.86
N GLN A 224 -4.57 -6.99 20.93
CA GLN A 224 -3.61 -6.97 19.84
C GLN A 224 -2.76 -8.23 19.85
N PHE A 225 -2.28 -8.63 18.68
CA PHE A 225 -1.29 -9.68 18.47
C PHE A 225 -0.48 -9.38 17.21
N GLU A 226 0.66 -10.04 17.08
CA GLU A 226 1.55 -9.87 15.94
C GLU A 226 1.43 -11.07 15.01
N ARG A 227 1.27 -10.80 13.71
CA ARG A 227 1.30 -11.79 12.64
C ARG A 227 2.49 -11.50 11.74
N PRO A 228 3.51 -12.38 11.68
CA PRO A 228 4.56 -12.26 10.69
C PRO A 228 3.99 -12.25 9.26
N ALA A 229 4.47 -11.34 8.42
CA ALA A 229 4.00 -11.23 7.06
C ALA A 229 4.17 -12.55 6.28
N GLY A 230 3.20 -12.87 5.42
CA GLY A 230 3.20 -14.10 4.63
C GLY A 230 2.73 -15.35 5.37
N THR A 231 2.47 -15.28 6.68
CA THR A 231 1.99 -16.42 7.47
C THR A 231 0.47 -16.46 7.58
N ASP A 232 -0.06 -17.64 7.88
CA ASP A 232 -1.50 -17.91 7.94
C ASP A 232 -2.05 -17.98 9.38
N GLY A 233 -1.32 -17.42 10.35
CA GLY A 233 -1.71 -17.41 11.76
C GLY A 233 -0.97 -18.41 12.65
N ALA A 234 -0.35 -19.46 12.09
CA ALA A 234 0.37 -20.47 12.89
C ALA A 234 1.53 -19.91 13.72
N ASN A 235 2.06 -18.76 13.30
CA ASN A 235 3.19 -18.07 13.94
C ASN A 235 2.78 -16.76 14.63
N ASP A 236 1.49 -16.57 14.89
CA ASP A 236 1.01 -15.39 15.60
C ASP A 236 1.56 -15.36 17.03
N VAL A 237 1.97 -14.16 17.47
CA VAL A 237 2.52 -13.95 18.80
C VAL A 237 1.68 -12.90 19.52
N PRO A 238 1.16 -13.18 20.73
CA PRO A 238 0.56 -12.13 21.57
C PRO A 238 1.58 -11.03 21.81
N PRO A 239 1.19 -9.73 21.90
CA PRO A 239 2.11 -8.67 22.26
C PRO A 239 2.80 -9.03 23.57
N ALA A 240 4.08 -8.69 23.69
CA ALA A 240 4.77 -8.84 24.97
C ALA A 240 3.96 -8.14 26.06
N ALA A 241 3.64 -8.87 27.14
CA ALA A 241 2.99 -8.26 28.29
C ALA A 241 3.82 -7.02 28.70
N PRO A 242 3.18 -5.87 28.97
CA PRO A 242 3.92 -4.72 29.50
C PRO A 242 4.75 -5.22 30.67
N ALA A 243 6.05 -4.86 30.67
CA ALA A 243 6.94 -5.21 31.77
C ALA A 243 6.22 -4.83 33.08
N PRO A 244 6.18 -5.72 34.09
CA PRO A 244 5.51 -5.39 35.33
C PRO A 244 6.07 -4.05 35.82
N GLU A 245 5.18 -3.08 36.00
CA GLU A 245 5.54 -1.83 36.63
C GLU A 245 6.34 -2.17 37.88
N PRO A 246 7.54 -1.59 38.08
CA PRO A 246 8.31 -1.86 39.28
C PRO A 246 7.38 -1.59 40.48
N ALA A 247 7.08 -2.64 41.23
CA ALA A 247 6.21 -2.55 42.39
C ALA A 247 6.64 -1.33 43.21
N ALA A 248 5.73 -0.40 43.45
CA ALA A 248 6.00 0.80 44.24
C ALA A 248 6.57 0.34 45.57
N THR A 249 7.87 0.39 45.68
CA THR A 249 8.57 0.08 46.95
C THR A 249 8.12 1.13 47.94
N ALA A 250 7.47 0.67 49.02
CA ALA A 250 7.05 1.53 50.09
C ALA A 250 8.19 2.47 50.48
N ALA A 251 7.90 3.77 50.54
CA ALA A 251 8.86 4.83 50.80
C ALA A 251 9.66 4.52 52.07
N ALA A 252 10.94 4.26 51.95
CA ALA A 252 11.90 4.30 53.04
C ALA A 252 12.08 5.72 53.52
N PRO A 253 12.32 5.98 54.82
CA PRO A 253 12.51 7.35 55.34
C PRO A 253 13.71 8.04 54.70
N ALA A 254 13.56 9.34 54.41
CA ALA A 254 14.52 10.18 53.68
C ALA A 254 15.92 10.14 54.31
N PRO A 255 16.96 9.82 53.52
CA PRO A 255 18.35 10.03 53.91
C PRO A 255 18.73 11.49 53.83
N ALA A 256 19.69 11.90 54.70
CA ALA A 256 20.26 13.23 54.76
C ALA A 256 20.89 13.72 53.44
N PRO A 257 21.02 15.03 53.22
CA PRO A 257 21.45 15.58 51.97
C PRO A 257 22.89 15.19 51.62
N VAL A 258 23.06 14.55 50.48
CA VAL A 258 24.35 14.20 49.87
C VAL A 258 24.76 15.31 48.88
N PRO A 259 26.05 15.59 48.70
CA PRO A 259 26.52 16.67 47.84
C PRO A 259 26.11 16.41 46.36
N VAL A 260 25.79 17.53 45.68
CA VAL A 260 25.30 17.56 44.31
C VAL A 260 26.31 16.91 43.35
N PRO A 261 25.91 15.86 42.58
CA PRO A 261 26.76 15.32 41.53
C PRO A 261 26.84 16.31 40.36
N VAL A 262 28.02 16.41 39.76
CA VAL A 262 28.28 17.11 38.51
C VAL A 262 27.35 16.52 37.42
N PRO A 263 26.71 17.32 36.55
CA PRO A 263 25.80 16.84 35.55
C PRO A 263 26.49 15.87 34.60
N VAL A 264 25.99 14.63 34.56
CA VAL A 264 26.29 13.68 33.49
C VAL A 264 25.63 14.23 32.23
N PRO A 265 26.33 14.30 31.08
CA PRO A 265 25.68 14.73 29.84
C PRO A 265 24.48 13.84 29.54
N GLU A 266 23.34 14.45 29.30
CA GLU A 266 22.12 13.78 28.83
C GLU A 266 22.44 12.94 27.57
N PRO A 267 21.81 11.74 27.41
CA PRO A 267 21.86 11.03 26.13
C PRO A 267 21.29 11.97 25.06
N VAL A 268 22.12 12.28 24.08
CA VAL A 268 21.68 13.04 22.90
C VAL A 268 20.53 12.28 22.28
N ALA A 269 19.34 12.89 22.27
CA ALA A 269 18.20 12.40 21.51
C ALA A 269 18.64 12.16 20.06
N PRO A 270 18.12 11.12 19.37
CA PRO A 270 18.44 10.95 17.97
C PRO A 270 18.07 12.23 17.23
N GLN A 271 19.09 12.87 16.64
CA GLN A 271 18.91 14.07 15.82
C GLN A 271 18.21 13.64 14.53
N GLY A 272 16.87 13.61 14.52
CA GLY A 272 16.10 13.78 13.32
C GLY A 272 16.34 15.20 12.83
N GLY A 273 16.94 15.38 11.66
CA GLY A 273 17.21 16.73 11.19
C GLY A 273 17.93 16.84 9.86
N ARG A 274 18.32 15.74 9.23
CA ARG A 274 18.98 15.78 7.90
C ARG A 274 18.17 15.10 6.80
N GLU A 275 16.89 14.79 7.05
CA GLU A 275 15.98 14.20 6.08
C GLU A 275 15.81 15.10 4.84
N SER A 276 15.63 16.41 5.07
CA SER A 276 15.52 17.40 4.00
C SER A 276 16.80 17.51 3.16
N GLU A 277 17.96 17.31 3.78
CA GLU A 277 19.25 17.30 3.08
C GLU A 277 19.38 16.04 2.22
N ALA A 278 19.00 14.88 2.74
CA ALA A 278 18.97 13.62 2.00
C ALA A 278 18.02 13.69 0.80
N ILE A 279 16.83 14.24 0.97
CA ILE A 279 15.88 14.50 -0.11
C ILE A 279 16.51 15.42 -1.17
N SER A 280 17.17 16.50 -0.76
CA SER A 280 17.80 17.46 -1.67
C SER A 280 18.90 16.81 -2.53
N PHE A 281 19.69 15.90 -1.96
CA PHE A 281 20.69 15.14 -2.73
C PHE A 281 20.01 14.23 -3.78
N ALA A 282 18.98 13.47 -3.40
CA ALA A 282 18.25 12.61 -4.33
C ALA A 282 17.62 13.43 -5.47
N ILE A 283 16.92 14.51 -5.16
CA ILE A 283 16.31 15.42 -6.14
C ILE A 283 17.36 15.93 -7.14
N SER A 284 18.51 16.40 -6.64
CA SER A 284 19.55 16.98 -7.50
C SER A 284 20.06 16.01 -8.55
N LEU A 285 20.23 14.73 -8.17
CA LEU A 285 20.72 13.69 -9.07
C LEU A 285 19.63 13.26 -10.07
N ILE A 286 18.39 13.12 -9.62
CA ILE A 286 17.26 12.75 -10.49
C ILE A 286 16.99 13.87 -11.51
N ASP A 287 17.04 15.14 -11.07
CA ASP A 287 16.89 16.30 -11.97
C ASP A 287 18.01 16.34 -13.03
N GLU A 288 19.24 16.08 -12.63
CA GLU A 288 20.36 16.04 -13.57
C GLU A 288 20.22 14.88 -14.56
N CYS A 289 19.83 13.70 -14.09
CA CYS A 289 19.53 12.54 -14.93
C CYS A 289 18.43 12.86 -15.95
N THR A 290 17.32 13.40 -15.48
CA THR A 290 16.19 13.76 -16.36
C THR A 290 16.58 14.81 -17.38
N ARG A 291 17.38 15.80 -16.99
CA ARG A 291 17.89 16.83 -17.90
C ARG A 291 18.83 16.27 -18.97
N GLN A 292 19.67 15.28 -18.62
CA GLN A 292 20.52 14.59 -19.57
C GLN A 292 19.69 13.75 -20.57
N ALA A 293 18.66 13.05 -20.09
CA ALA A 293 17.81 12.20 -20.92
C ALA A 293 16.95 13.03 -21.91
N LEU A 294 16.40 14.17 -21.47
CA LEU A 294 15.54 15.02 -22.29
C LEU A 294 16.28 15.94 -23.26
N GLY A 295 17.55 16.27 -22.98
CA GLY A 295 18.34 17.20 -23.80
C GLY A 295 17.92 18.68 -23.65
N PRO A 296 18.64 19.62 -24.31
CA PRO A 296 18.55 21.06 -24.02
C PRO A 296 17.30 21.79 -24.58
N ALA A 297 16.33 21.09 -25.17
CA ALA A 297 15.24 21.71 -25.95
C ALA A 297 13.84 21.50 -25.37
N THR A 298 13.70 21.05 -24.12
CA THR A 298 12.39 20.76 -23.51
C THR A 298 12.06 21.77 -22.39
N ASP A 299 10.78 22.12 -22.25
CA ASP A 299 10.24 22.84 -21.09
C ASP A 299 10.23 21.86 -19.88
N TYR A 300 11.42 21.60 -19.36
CA TYR A 300 11.62 20.72 -18.21
C TYR A 300 11.13 21.41 -16.91
N VAL A 301 10.25 20.74 -16.20
CA VAL A 301 9.85 21.13 -14.83
C VAL A 301 10.74 20.36 -13.85
N PRO A 302 11.46 21.04 -12.93
CA PRO A 302 12.22 20.35 -11.89
C PRO A 302 11.33 19.40 -11.11
N ILE A 303 11.86 18.23 -10.78
CA ILE A 303 11.07 17.16 -10.12
C ILE A 303 10.56 17.58 -8.74
N ALA A 304 11.26 18.53 -8.10
CA ALA A 304 10.82 19.14 -6.83
C ALA A 304 9.56 20.00 -6.97
N ASP A 305 9.30 20.53 -8.16
CA ASP A 305 8.17 21.42 -8.47
C ASP A 305 7.02 20.65 -9.15
N ASP A 306 7.19 19.35 -9.42
CA ASP A 306 6.15 18.52 -10.01
C ASP A 306 5.09 18.13 -8.95
N PRO A 307 3.83 18.57 -9.11
CA PRO A 307 2.77 18.28 -8.15
C PRO A 307 2.41 16.79 -8.04
N ASP A 308 2.83 15.97 -9.00
CA ASP A 308 2.62 14.52 -8.99
C ASP A 308 3.72 13.75 -8.25
N VAL A 309 4.80 14.43 -7.85
CA VAL A 309 5.95 13.83 -7.17
C VAL A 309 6.02 14.26 -5.71
N SER A 310 6.27 13.31 -4.83
CA SER A 310 6.56 13.57 -3.42
C SER A 310 7.76 12.76 -2.96
N PHE A 311 8.45 13.25 -1.94
CA PHE A 311 9.64 12.62 -1.38
C PHE A 311 9.49 12.45 0.13
N ASP A 312 9.94 11.29 0.62
CA ASP A 312 10.12 11.01 2.04
C ASP A 312 11.55 10.53 2.31
N ALA A 313 12.08 10.85 3.48
CA ALA A 313 13.37 10.35 3.92
C ALA A 313 13.34 9.95 5.40
N TYR A 314 14.05 8.87 5.72
CA TYR A 314 14.19 8.39 7.10
C TYR A 314 15.56 7.74 7.32
N PRO A 315 16.11 7.77 8.56
CA PRO A 315 17.37 7.14 8.88
C PRO A 315 17.32 5.63 8.64
N THR A 316 18.34 5.07 7.98
CA THR A 316 18.40 3.61 7.71
C THR A 316 18.72 2.77 8.94
N GLY A 317 19.20 3.38 10.04
CA GLY A 317 19.72 2.67 11.20
C GLY A 317 21.12 2.05 11.01
N ALA A 318 21.65 2.05 9.80
CA ALA A 318 22.97 1.50 9.49
C ALA A 318 24.11 2.49 9.76
N GLY A 319 23.78 3.76 10.04
CA GLY A 319 24.75 4.81 10.41
C GLY A 319 24.04 6.15 10.60
N PRO A 320 24.68 7.11 11.28
CA PRO A 320 24.06 8.40 11.62
C PRO A 320 23.80 9.29 10.40
N ASP A 321 24.46 9.03 9.29
CA ASP A 321 24.44 9.86 8.08
C ASP A 321 23.83 9.16 6.88
N LEU A 322 23.25 7.96 7.07
CA LEU A 322 22.62 7.18 6.02
C LEU A 322 21.10 7.26 6.10
N TYR A 323 20.50 7.77 5.03
CA TYR A 323 19.06 7.93 4.88
C TYR A 323 18.53 7.11 3.71
N HIS A 324 17.37 6.53 3.90
CA HIS A 324 16.59 6.01 2.78
C HIS A 324 15.67 7.12 2.28
N VAL A 325 15.77 7.44 1.01
CA VAL A 325 14.91 8.44 0.34
C VAL A 325 14.01 7.72 -0.62
N THR A 326 12.71 7.97 -0.54
CA THR A 326 11.73 7.44 -1.47
C THR A 326 11.09 8.57 -2.26
N MET A 327 11.06 8.43 -3.58
CA MET A 327 10.27 9.24 -4.48
C MET A 327 8.99 8.50 -4.81
N TYR A 328 7.86 9.15 -4.70
CA TYR A 328 6.56 8.62 -5.09
C TYR A 328 5.96 9.46 -6.21
N VAL A 329 5.51 8.79 -7.28
CA VAL A 329 4.85 9.42 -8.43
C VAL A 329 3.37 9.08 -8.38
N SER A 330 2.53 10.05 -7.99
CA SER A 330 1.12 9.84 -7.70
C SER A 330 0.30 9.45 -8.94
N SER A 331 0.66 9.95 -10.12
CA SER A 331 -0.02 9.67 -11.39
C SER A 331 0.12 8.21 -11.85
N THR A 332 1.24 7.56 -11.53
CA THR A 332 1.52 6.16 -11.90
C THR A 332 1.38 5.19 -10.73
N GLY A 333 1.39 5.70 -9.49
CA GLY A 333 1.49 4.90 -8.28
C GLY A 333 2.84 4.23 -8.10
N SER A 334 3.87 4.68 -8.82
CA SER A 334 5.22 4.13 -8.76
C SER A 334 6.00 4.75 -7.62
N SER A 335 6.87 3.95 -6.99
CA SER A 335 7.83 4.41 -5.99
C SER A 335 9.24 3.97 -6.37
N TYR A 336 10.21 4.80 -6.04
CA TYR A 336 11.63 4.59 -6.31
C TYR A 336 12.40 4.92 -5.04
N GLY A 337 13.36 4.08 -4.64
CA GLY A 337 14.08 4.22 -3.39
C GLY A 337 15.58 4.32 -3.56
N TRP A 338 16.22 5.23 -2.82
CA TRP A 338 17.68 5.39 -2.78
C TRP A 338 18.18 5.41 -1.35
N THR A 339 19.40 4.92 -1.16
CA THR A 339 20.16 5.14 0.06
C THR A 339 21.08 6.33 -0.15
N VAL A 340 20.94 7.36 0.67
CA VAL A 340 21.71 8.61 0.60
C VAL A 340 22.62 8.74 1.80
N ASN A 341 23.90 8.99 1.56
CA ASN A 341 24.84 9.39 2.59
C ASN A 341 24.98 10.93 2.59
N VAL A 342 24.41 11.58 3.57
CA VAL A 342 24.36 13.06 3.64
C VAL A 342 25.70 13.72 3.90
N ASN A 343 26.74 12.98 4.34
CA ASN A 343 28.09 13.54 4.51
C ASN A 343 28.90 13.49 3.23
N THR A 344 28.72 12.46 2.41
CA THR A 344 29.47 12.29 1.15
C THR A 344 28.70 12.74 -0.07
N GLY A 345 27.36 12.88 0.03
CA GLY A 345 26.46 13.13 -1.09
C GLY A 345 26.24 11.88 -1.97
N SER A 346 26.76 10.71 -1.54
CA SER A 346 26.57 9.46 -2.29
C SER A 346 25.13 9.01 -2.26
N VAL A 347 24.58 8.69 -3.42
CA VAL A 347 23.23 8.18 -3.62
C VAL A 347 23.34 6.86 -4.35
N THR A 348 22.67 5.82 -3.84
CA THR A 348 22.72 4.45 -4.39
C THR A 348 21.30 3.89 -4.45
N ALA A 349 20.92 3.28 -5.57
CA ALA A 349 19.62 2.63 -5.72
C ALA A 349 19.35 1.61 -4.62
N ALA A 350 18.16 1.64 -4.06
CA ALA A 350 17.71 0.72 -3.03
C ALA A 350 16.74 -0.36 -3.57
N ASP A 351 16.24 -0.20 -4.80
CA ASP A 351 15.33 -1.13 -5.48
C ASP A 351 15.62 -1.21 -6.99
N GLU A 352 14.98 -2.19 -7.67
CA GLU A 352 15.18 -2.40 -9.12
C GLU A 352 14.68 -1.23 -9.97
N GLY A 353 13.67 -0.49 -9.52
CA GLY A 353 13.13 0.66 -10.25
C GLY A 353 14.12 1.82 -10.26
N SER A 354 14.68 2.16 -9.11
CA SER A 354 15.72 3.19 -8.99
C SER A 354 17.05 2.79 -9.63
N ALA A 355 17.42 1.51 -9.59
CA ALA A 355 18.56 0.98 -10.34
C ALA A 355 18.38 1.13 -11.87
N GLY A 356 17.13 1.04 -12.36
CA GLY A 356 16.79 1.33 -13.74
C GLY A 356 17.08 2.79 -14.11
N ILE A 357 16.73 3.73 -13.25
CA ILE A 357 17.02 5.15 -13.44
C ILE A 357 18.54 5.40 -13.45
N GLU A 358 19.28 4.81 -12.52
CA GLU A 358 20.76 4.92 -12.48
C GLU A 358 21.40 4.40 -13.77
N MET A 359 20.92 3.28 -14.32
CA MET A 359 21.46 2.71 -15.57
C MET A 359 21.19 3.59 -16.80
N GLU A 360 20.10 4.37 -16.82
CA GLU A 360 19.79 5.28 -17.92
C GLU A 360 20.62 6.56 -17.88
N CYS A 361 21.26 6.85 -16.76
CA CYS A 361 22.04 8.07 -16.55
C CYS A 361 23.45 7.76 -16.01
N PRO A 362 24.30 7.07 -16.77
CA PRO A 362 25.65 6.74 -16.33
C PRO A 362 26.46 8.03 -16.06
N GLY A 363 27.11 8.06 -14.88
CA GLY A 363 27.95 9.18 -14.45
C GLY A 363 27.22 10.29 -13.70
N VAL A 364 25.93 10.16 -13.43
CA VAL A 364 25.19 11.08 -12.53
C VAL A 364 25.20 10.58 -11.09
N PHE A 365 25.12 9.27 -10.92
CA PHE A 365 25.05 8.61 -9.60
C PHE A 365 26.42 8.03 -9.13
N ASP A 366 27.50 8.23 -9.88
CA ASP A 366 28.87 7.75 -9.58
C ASP A 366 29.61 8.62 -8.55
#